data_ef154b546380f91e60151b9f913413e3
#
_entry.id   ef154b546380f91e60151b9f913413e3
#
_cell.length_a   1.000
_cell.length_b   1.000
_cell.length_c   1.000
_cell.angle_alpha   90.00
_cell.angle_beta   90.00
_cell.angle_gamma   90.00
#
_symmetry.space_group_name_H-M   'P 1'
#
loop_
_entity.id
_entity.type
_entity.pdbx_description
1 polymer ?
#
loop_
_entity_poly.entity_id
_entity_poly.type
_entity_poly.pdbx_seq_one_letter_code
_entity_poly.pdbx_strand_id
1 'polypeptide(L)'
;MSIYERIFEEIKGDYYVQNYSNDGQRFVAWYIFNILRQDRIQTKDAITDGPDDKQIDAIVVDDERQTVYILQGKFLSGDTVDAGPLREVLSSWVQIKDLVRLQSVANSKLQSKLAEVATAFEDEYNVSFELITTGRLTEAAESDLETFQRQLMQMSENEDFDATITLVDCDELERRYEFALVTDNPQINYTIDLSESKSMPIEISGTNVILAAVPLKEAVKIKGIKDGSLFQKNVRQSLGVRNAVNKNIRQTILGDKRSDFFFFHNGITAICNKMELKEDKLTLHGLSVVNGCQSLTTIHSCSEAIKKQDDTFILFRFYEIPQRDRADKISINTNSQSAVKARDLKSNDKYVLTIKKTFEQRYPEGYFITKRGEEAPADKNKNYIIDLSDLGKYLIAWYSQRPNISYGETRIFDKHYDILFKKKSYKPEDIQALNSWMRAVKEVWVDENPLGFDDALLAMKAYAPFHHLYAVSMIFAIANKFSDRVPAPSATLKAAQDSGKTAQLVKMAGRCLSSALKNAVTRAAGQDKIFNPANWVKSKQSLADITATISPTLDAYEAVDKTVYDALMESLNIAPEFFEYRLQAD
;
A
#
# COMPACT_ATOMS: atom_id res chain seq x y z
N MET A 1 15.52 -37.66 8.37
CA MET A 1 14.29 -37.48 7.58
C MET A 1 14.47 -36.18 6.82
N SER A 2 14.44 -36.23 5.50
CA SER A 2 14.58 -35.05 4.67
C SER A 2 13.37 -34.12 4.86
N ILE A 3 13.49 -32.85 4.48
CA ILE A 3 12.35 -31.91 4.54
C ILE A 3 11.19 -32.41 3.66
N TYR A 4 11.49 -33.06 2.52
CA TYR A 4 10.48 -33.69 1.69
C TYR A 4 9.69 -34.76 2.46
N GLU A 5 10.37 -35.69 3.14
CA GLU A 5 9.72 -36.77 3.90
C GLU A 5 8.85 -36.21 5.04
N ARG A 6 9.34 -35.19 5.74
CA ARG A 6 8.59 -34.51 6.83
C ARG A 6 7.30 -33.89 6.31
N ILE A 7 7.39 -33.10 5.25
CA ILE A 7 6.22 -32.46 4.63
C ILE A 7 5.27 -33.50 4.04
N PHE A 8 5.81 -34.55 3.39
CA PHE A 8 4.99 -35.59 2.79
C PHE A 8 4.14 -36.33 3.82
N GLU A 9 4.64 -36.58 5.01
CA GLU A 9 3.85 -37.17 6.09
C GLU A 9 2.77 -36.21 6.62
N GLU A 10 3.07 -34.92 6.73
CA GLU A 10 2.09 -33.94 7.17
C GLU A 10 0.94 -33.72 6.19
N ILE A 11 1.24 -33.63 4.89
CA ILE A 11 0.23 -33.39 3.84
C ILE A 11 -0.65 -34.60 3.53
N LYS A 12 -0.31 -35.78 4.06
CA LYS A 12 -1.18 -36.96 4.07
C LYS A 12 -2.28 -36.89 5.13
N GLY A 13 -2.21 -35.96 6.06
CA GLY A 13 -3.21 -35.79 7.09
C GLY A 13 -4.59 -35.48 6.50
N ASP A 14 -5.65 -35.91 7.20
CA ASP A 14 -7.04 -35.82 6.75
C ASP A 14 -7.43 -34.43 6.26
N TYR A 15 -6.95 -33.39 6.91
CA TYR A 15 -7.27 -32.02 6.52
C TYR A 15 -6.80 -31.69 5.10
N TYR A 16 -5.55 -32.04 4.75
CA TYR A 16 -5.01 -31.73 3.43
C TYR A 16 -5.66 -32.60 2.35
N VAL A 17 -5.83 -33.89 2.64
CA VAL A 17 -6.42 -34.85 1.70
C VAL A 17 -7.87 -34.48 1.36
N GLN A 18 -8.65 -34.00 2.33
CA GLN A 18 -10.04 -33.61 2.13
C GLN A 18 -10.23 -32.29 1.40
N ASN A 19 -9.26 -31.36 1.50
CA ASN A 19 -9.39 -30.00 0.99
C ASN A 19 -8.62 -29.72 -0.29
N TYR A 20 -7.61 -30.53 -0.66
CA TYR A 20 -6.73 -30.29 -1.80
C TYR A 20 -6.55 -31.56 -2.64
N SER A 21 -6.59 -31.40 -3.98
CA SER A 21 -6.78 -32.50 -4.92
C SER A 21 -5.54 -33.35 -5.16
N ASN A 22 -4.35 -32.76 -5.04
CA ASN A 22 -3.08 -33.44 -5.33
C ASN A 22 -1.97 -32.99 -4.36
N ASP A 23 -0.83 -33.68 -4.37
CA ASP A 23 0.26 -33.40 -3.43
C ASP A 23 0.94 -32.05 -3.70
N GLY A 24 0.93 -31.55 -4.93
CA GLY A 24 1.41 -30.21 -5.27
C GLY A 24 0.58 -29.13 -4.58
N GLN A 25 -0.77 -29.18 -4.72
CA GLN A 25 -1.68 -28.27 -4.03
C GLN A 25 -1.55 -28.38 -2.50
N ARG A 26 -1.43 -29.60 -1.98
CA ARG A 26 -1.25 -29.85 -0.54
C ARG A 26 0.04 -29.22 -0.02
N PHE A 27 1.11 -29.31 -0.79
CA PHE A 27 2.40 -28.71 -0.47
C PHE A 27 2.31 -27.18 -0.44
N VAL A 28 1.72 -26.56 -1.45
CA VAL A 28 1.51 -25.09 -1.48
C VAL A 28 0.64 -24.67 -0.31
N ALA A 29 -0.46 -25.37 -0.03
CA ALA A 29 -1.32 -25.10 1.12
C ALA A 29 -0.57 -25.27 2.45
N TRP A 30 0.27 -26.32 2.57
CA TRP A 30 1.12 -26.53 3.73
C TRP A 30 2.07 -25.34 3.95
N TYR A 31 2.68 -24.83 2.87
CA TYR A 31 3.57 -23.67 2.93
C TYR A 31 2.84 -22.42 3.39
N ILE A 32 1.68 -22.12 2.82
CA ILE A 32 0.87 -20.97 3.19
C ILE A 32 0.46 -21.04 4.66
N PHE A 33 0.03 -22.20 5.13
CA PHE A 33 -0.40 -22.38 6.52
C PHE A 33 0.76 -22.33 7.52
N ASN A 34 1.86 -23.07 7.26
CA ASN A 34 2.94 -23.23 8.24
C ASN A 34 4.00 -22.12 8.15
N ILE A 35 4.28 -21.61 6.95
CA ILE A 35 5.37 -20.64 6.72
C ILE A 35 4.83 -19.21 6.61
N LEU A 36 3.80 -18.98 5.78
CA LEU A 36 3.20 -17.65 5.65
C LEU A 36 2.19 -17.36 6.78
N ARG A 37 1.85 -18.36 7.59
CA ARG A 37 1.01 -18.22 8.80
C ARG A 37 -0.41 -17.78 8.54
N GLN A 38 -0.95 -18.06 7.37
CA GLN A 38 -2.35 -17.82 7.07
C GLN A 38 -3.24 -18.86 7.77
N ASP A 39 -4.46 -18.49 8.13
CA ASP A 39 -5.41 -19.45 8.69
C ASP A 39 -5.92 -20.43 7.61
N ARG A 40 -6.69 -21.45 8.03
CA ARG A 40 -7.19 -22.49 7.11
C ARG A 40 -8.15 -21.96 6.04
N ILE A 41 -8.92 -20.91 6.34
CA ILE A 41 -9.88 -20.31 5.41
C ILE A 41 -9.08 -19.49 4.38
N GLN A 42 -8.17 -18.64 4.84
CA GLN A 42 -7.29 -17.85 3.99
C GLN A 42 -6.40 -18.73 3.11
N THR A 43 -5.84 -19.83 3.67
CA THR A 43 -5.04 -20.80 2.92
C THR A 43 -5.84 -21.43 1.77
N LYS A 44 -7.07 -21.83 2.03
CA LYS A 44 -7.93 -22.44 1.00
C LYS A 44 -8.32 -21.44 -0.08
N ASP A 45 -8.60 -20.21 0.30
CA ASP A 45 -8.96 -19.12 -0.59
C ASP A 45 -7.78 -18.65 -1.46
N ALA A 46 -6.55 -18.79 -0.96
CA ALA A 46 -5.34 -18.41 -1.69
C ALA A 46 -4.99 -19.32 -2.88
N ILE A 47 -5.44 -20.58 -2.88
CA ILE A 47 -5.10 -21.57 -3.92
C ILE A 47 -5.84 -21.27 -5.22
N THR A 48 -5.09 -20.95 -6.25
CA THR A 48 -5.58 -20.63 -7.61
C THR A 48 -5.32 -21.74 -8.63
N ASP A 49 -4.55 -22.77 -8.24
CA ASP A 49 -4.13 -23.91 -9.07
C ASP A 49 -5.33 -24.61 -9.74
N GLY A 50 -5.19 -24.91 -11.03
CA GLY A 50 -6.21 -25.54 -11.89
C GLY A 50 -6.00 -25.22 -13.37
N PRO A 51 -6.89 -25.66 -14.26
CA PRO A 51 -6.83 -25.26 -15.66
C PRO A 51 -6.84 -23.74 -15.79
N ASP A 52 -5.99 -23.19 -16.65
CA ASP A 52 -5.85 -21.74 -16.89
C ASP A 52 -5.43 -20.90 -15.64
N ASP A 53 -4.68 -21.52 -14.70
CA ASP A 53 -4.06 -20.83 -13.55
C ASP A 53 -2.87 -19.94 -13.92
N LYS A 54 -2.47 -19.98 -15.18
CA LYS A 54 -1.35 -19.18 -15.73
C LYS A 54 -0.04 -19.38 -14.96
N GLN A 55 0.16 -20.58 -14.43
CA GLN A 55 1.34 -20.97 -13.65
C GLN A 55 1.46 -20.18 -12.32
N ILE A 56 0.33 -19.86 -11.74
CA ILE A 56 0.20 -19.26 -10.42
C ILE A 56 -0.57 -20.24 -9.55
N ASP A 57 0.13 -20.97 -8.70
CA ASP A 57 -0.49 -22.01 -7.86
C ASP A 57 -1.27 -21.40 -6.70
N ALA A 58 -0.80 -20.25 -6.18
CA ALA A 58 -1.52 -19.50 -5.17
C ALA A 58 -1.14 -18.01 -5.17
N ILE A 59 -2.09 -17.18 -4.70
CA ILE A 59 -1.87 -15.77 -4.37
C ILE A 59 -2.32 -15.52 -2.94
N VAL A 60 -1.41 -14.98 -2.12
CA VAL A 60 -1.71 -14.52 -0.75
C VAL A 60 -1.56 -13.01 -0.70
N VAL A 61 -2.64 -12.31 -0.39
CA VAL A 61 -2.58 -10.88 -0.06
C VAL A 61 -2.47 -10.77 1.45
N ASP A 62 -1.30 -10.38 1.92
CA ASP A 62 -0.97 -10.25 3.34
C ASP A 62 -1.03 -8.78 3.74
N ASP A 63 -2.15 -8.37 4.29
CA ASP A 63 -2.38 -6.98 4.72
C ASP A 63 -1.46 -6.57 5.89
N GLU A 64 -1.01 -7.53 6.68
CA GLU A 64 -0.14 -7.25 7.82
C GLU A 64 1.29 -6.96 7.38
N ARG A 65 1.78 -7.71 6.38
CA ARG A 65 3.10 -7.49 5.78
C ARG A 65 3.07 -6.48 4.63
N GLN A 66 1.87 -6.04 4.23
CA GLN A 66 1.66 -5.22 3.03
C GLN A 66 2.37 -5.82 1.81
N THR A 67 2.15 -7.11 1.61
CA THR A 67 2.86 -7.90 0.59
C THR A 67 1.90 -8.85 -0.10
N VAL A 68 1.96 -8.87 -1.42
CA VAL A 68 1.32 -9.88 -2.26
C VAL A 68 2.34 -10.97 -2.54
N TYR A 69 2.09 -12.18 -2.04
CA TYR A 69 2.88 -13.36 -2.37
C TYR A 69 2.26 -14.07 -3.55
N ILE A 70 3.06 -14.32 -4.58
CA ILE A 70 2.68 -15.08 -5.78
C ILE A 70 3.53 -16.34 -5.77
N LEU A 71 2.86 -17.46 -5.57
CA LEU A 71 3.51 -18.73 -5.27
C LEU A 71 3.42 -19.68 -6.44
N GLN A 72 4.56 -20.36 -6.71
CA GLN A 72 4.60 -21.55 -7.53
C GLN A 72 5.32 -22.66 -6.77
N GLY A 73 4.68 -23.84 -6.67
CA GLY A 73 5.18 -24.97 -5.90
C GLY A 73 5.64 -26.11 -6.79
N LYS A 74 6.79 -26.70 -6.46
CA LYS A 74 7.32 -27.92 -7.09
C LYS A 74 7.65 -28.93 -5.99
N PHE A 75 6.67 -29.80 -5.71
CA PHE A 75 6.82 -30.87 -4.71
C PHE A 75 7.47 -32.09 -5.36
N LEU A 76 8.76 -32.28 -5.14
CA LEU A 76 9.59 -33.27 -5.82
C LEU A 76 10.21 -34.24 -4.83
N SER A 77 10.16 -35.52 -5.15
CA SER A 77 10.90 -36.56 -4.42
C SER A 77 12.37 -36.65 -4.84
N GLY A 78 12.78 -35.93 -5.87
CA GLY A 78 14.16 -35.89 -6.37
C GLY A 78 14.93 -34.66 -5.86
N ASP A 79 16.26 -34.71 -5.98
CA ASP A 79 17.16 -33.75 -5.31
C ASP A 79 17.35 -32.42 -6.06
N THR A 80 16.97 -32.33 -7.34
CA THR A 80 17.30 -31.17 -8.18
C THR A 80 16.11 -30.59 -8.95
N VAL A 81 16.14 -29.29 -9.13
CA VAL A 81 15.20 -28.50 -9.94
C VAL A 81 15.99 -27.73 -11.00
N ASP A 82 15.55 -27.77 -12.25
CA ASP A 82 16.16 -27.05 -13.36
C ASP A 82 15.62 -25.59 -13.47
N ALA A 83 16.10 -24.86 -14.47
CA ALA A 83 15.73 -23.47 -14.70
C ALA A 83 14.30 -23.25 -15.24
N GLY A 84 13.59 -24.30 -15.66
CA GLY A 84 12.24 -24.21 -16.22
C GLY A 84 11.27 -23.51 -15.26
N PRO A 85 11.10 -23.98 -14.01
CA PRO A 85 10.23 -23.36 -13.03
C PRO A 85 10.55 -21.88 -12.72
N LEU A 86 11.82 -21.48 -12.75
CA LEU A 86 12.20 -20.06 -12.57
C LEU A 86 11.68 -19.17 -13.71
N ARG A 87 11.75 -19.66 -14.95
CA ARG A 87 11.22 -18.95 -16.12
C ARG A 87 9.70 -18.83 -16.05
N GLU A 88 9.04 -19.82 -15.49
CA GLU A 88 7.59 -19.78 -15.24
C GLU A 88 7.22 -18.67 -14.24
N VAL A 89 7.97 -18.52 -13.13
CA VAL A 89 7.78 -17.43 -12.16
C VAL A 89 7.99 -16.05 -12.80
N LEU A 90 9.01 -15.89 -13.63
CA LEU A 90 9.23 -14.64 -14.35
C LEU A 90 8.09 -14.34 -15.35
N SER A 91 7.56 -15.37 -16.01
CA SER A 91 6.39 -15.26 -16.87
C SER A 91 5.16 -14.76 -16.10
N SER A 92 4.95 -15.25 -14.87
CA SER A 92 3.88 -14.78 -13.99
C SER A 92 4.01 -13.30 -13.65
N TRP A 93 5.22 -12.81 -13.38
CA TRP A 93 5.46 -11.38 -13.16
C TRP A 93 5.03 -10.53 -14.34
N VAL A 94 5.43 -10.89 -15.55
CA VAL A 94 5.04 -10.16 -16.76
C VAL A 94 3.51 -10.15 -16.93
N GLN A 95 2.83 -11.24 -16.59
CA GLN A 95 1.37 -11.32 -16.67
C GLN A 95 0.68 -10.49 -15.58
N ILE A 96 1.18 -10.50 -14.36
CA ILE A 96 0.64 -9.71 -13.22
C ILE A 96 0.71 -8.20 -13.49
N LYS A 97 1.69 -7.73 -14.23
CA LYS A 97 1.78 -6.32 -14.65
C LYS A 97 0.60 -5.87 -15.52
N ASP A 98 -0.06 -6.79 -16.20
CA ASP A 98 -1.26 -6.55 -16.99
C ASP A 98 -2.45 -7.30 -16.38
N LEU A 99 -2.91 -6.84 -15.21
CA LEU A 99 -4.00 -7.47 -14.46
C LEU A 99 -5.27 -7.63 -15.29
N VAL A 100 -5.57 -6.66 -16.14
CA VAL A 100 -6.79 -6.68 -16.98
C VAL A 100 -6.75 -7.83 -17.97
N ARG A 101 -5.63 -7.97 -18.68
CA ARG A 101 -5.45 -9.08 -19.62
C ARG A 101 -5.44 -10.41 -18.90
N LEU A 102 -4.75 -10.48 -17.76
CA LEU A 102 -4.68 -11.71 -16.97
C LEU A 102 -6.07 -12.12 -16.48
N GLN A 103 -6.88 -11.20 -15.96
CA GLN A 103 -8.25 -11.47 -15.55
C GLN A 103 -9.12 -12.03 -16.68
N SER A 104 -8.96 -11.52 -17.91
CA SER A 104 -9.77 -11.95 -19.06
C SER A 104 -9.51 -13.40 -19.52
N VAL A 105 -8.38 -13.99 -19.14
CA VAL A 105 -7.93 -15.32 -19.59
C VAL A 105 -7.66 -16.30 -18.43
N ALA A 106 -7.87 -15.88 -17.21
CA ALA A 106 -7.65 -16.67 -15.99
C ALA A 106 -8.87 -17.51 -15.62
N ASN A 107 -8.66 -18.56 -14.83
CA ASN A 107 -9.77 -19.29 -14.21
C ASN A 107 -10.48 -18.43 -13.15
N SER A 108 -11.69 -18.84 -12.73
CA SER A 108 -12.54 -18.05 -11.83
C SER A 108 -11.90 -17.77 -10.46
N LYS A 109 -11.10 -18.68 -9.93
CA LYS A 109 -10.39 -18.51 -8.65
C LYS A 109 -9.30 -17.45 -8.78
N LEU A 110 -8.50 -17.54 -9.84
CA LEU A 110 -7.45 -16.56 -10.11
C LEU A 110 -8.07 -15.18 -10.40
N GLN A 111 -9.19 -15.09 -11.13
CA GLN A 111 -9.90 -13.83 -11.34
C GLN A 111 -10.30 -13.14 -10.03
N SER A 112 -10.85 -13.90 -9.07
CA SER A 112 -11.19 -13.35 -7.76
C SER A 112 -9.97 -12.79 -7.03
N LYS A 113 -8.87 -13.55 -7.01
CA LYS A 113 -7.62 -13.12 -6.37
C LYS A 113 -6.97 -11.91 -7.05
N LEU A 114 -7.06 -11.82 -8.37
CA LEU A 114 -6.54 -10.67 -9.11
C LEU A 114 -7.29 -9.37 -8.79
N ALA A 115 -8.56 -9.44 -8.39
CA ALA A 115 -9.28 -8.27 -7.89
C ALA A 115 -8.72 -7.78 -6.54
N GLU A 116 -8.37 -8.70 -5.63
CA GLU A 116 -7.70 -8.37 -4.37
C GLU A 116 -6.28 -7.80 -4.62
N VAL A 117 -5.53 -8.39 -5.56
CA VAL A 117 -4.21 -7.90 -5.98
C VAL A 117 -4.30 -6.48 -6.53
N ALA A 118 -5.33 -6.16 -7.32
CA ALA A 118 -5.53 -4.81 -7.83
C ALA A 118 -5.69 -3.78 -6.70
N THR A 119 -6.47 -4.12 -5.68
CA THR A 119 -6.63 -3.28 -4.49
C THR A 119 -5.32 -3.15 -3.70
N ALA A 120 -4.58 -4.25 -3.52
CA ALA A 120 -3.29 -4.24 -2.84
C ALA A 120 -2.25 -3.37 -3.58
N PHE A 121 -2.27 -3.36 -4.91
CA PHE A 121 -1.40 -2.49 -5.72
C PHE A 121 -1.79 -1.02 -5.62
N GLU A 122 -3.08 -0.71 -5.47
CA GLU A 122 -3.53 0.65 -5.17
C GLU A 122 -3.03 1.14 -3.80
N ASP A 123 -2.89 0.22 -2.84
CA ASP A 123 -2.36 0.48 -1.50
C ASP A 123 -0.82 0.34 -1.42
N GLU A 124 -0.12 0.24 -2.56
CA GLU A 124 1.36 0.17 -2.69
C GLU A 124 1.98 -1.04 -1.95
N TYR A 125 1.32 -2.19 -1.95
CA TYR A 125 1.89 -3.42 -1.38
C TYR A 125 3.07 -3.90 -2.22
N ASN A 126 4.08 -4.43 -1.54
CA ASN A 126 5.21 -5.11 -2.19
C ASN A 126 4.76 -6.41 -2.85
N VAL A 127 5.51 -6.87 -3.84
CA VAL A 127 5.25 -8.15 -4.51
C VAL A 127 6.41 -9.11 -4.26
N SER A 128 6.11 -10.29 -3.75
CA SER A 128 7.08 -11.37 -3.57
C SER A 128 6.68 -12.56 -4.44
N PHE A 129 7.46 -12.82 -5.47
CA PHE A 129 7.37 -14.04 -6.22
C PHE A 129 8.20 -15.11 -5.53
N GLU A 130 7.57 -16.21 -5.13
CA GLU A 130 8.26 -17.31 -4.48
C GLU A 130 8.09 -18.61 -5.25
N LEU A 131 9.21 -19.14 -5.75
CA LEU A 131 9.28 -20.52 -6.19
C LEU A 131 9.65 -21.38 -4.98
N ILE A 132 8.70 -22.22 -4.54
CA ILE A 132 8.87 -23.11 -3.40
C ILE A 132 9.09 -24.56 -3.89
N THR A 133 10.13 -25.20 -3.41
CA THR A 133 10.45 -26.57 -3.83
C THR A 133 11.12 -27.37 -2.73
N THR A 134 10.94 -28.69 -2.78
CA THR A 134 11.64 -29.66 -1.92
C THR A 134 12.97 -30.13 -2.51
N GLY A 135 13.34 -29.67 -3.71
CA GLY A 135 14.63 -29.94 -4.36
C GLY A 135 15.61 -28.74 -4.25
N ARG A 136 16.84 -28.94 -4.74
CA ARG A 136 17.86 -27.88 -4.89
C ARG A 136 17.95 -27.42 -6.34
N LEU A 137 18.34 -26.17 -6.57
CA LEU A 137 18.66 -25.73 -7.93
C LEU A 137 19.92 -26.43 -8.48
N THR A 138 19.92 -26.62 -9.77
CA THR A 138 21.16 -26.91 -10.50
C THR A 138 22.00 -25.63 -10.64
N GLU A 139 23.32 -25.74 -10.83
CA GLU A 139 24.22 -24.59 -11.06
C GLU A 139 23.74 -23.69 -12.22
N ALA A 140 23.20 -24.30 -13.28
CA ALA A 140 22.61 -23.55 -14.40
C ALA A 140 21.37 -22.73 -13.97
N ALA A 141 20.53 -23.30 -13.12
CA ALA A 141 19.35 -22.64 -12.60
C ALA A 141 19.70 -21.51 -11.61
N GLU A 142 20.76 -21.64 -10.83
CA GLU A 142 21.27 -20.57 -9.96
C GLU A 142 21.72 -19.35 -10.77
N SER A 143 22.46 -19.57 -11.86
CA SER A 143 22.88 -18.50 -12.79
C SER A 143 21.68 -17.79 -13.44
N ASP A 144 20.65 -18.54 -13.82
CA ASP A 144 19.40 -17.98 -14.35
C ASP A 144 18.66 -17.15 -13.27
N LEU A 145 18.63 -17.62 -12.02
CA LEU A 145 18.02 -16.90 -10.90
C LEU A 145 18.64 -15.52 -10.68
N GLU A 146 19.98 -15.44 -10.65
CA GLU A 146 20.68 -14.15 -10.53
C GLU A 146 20.34 -13.19 -11.69
N THR A 147 20.21 -13.74 -12.88
CA THR A 147 19.83 -12.96 -14.06
C THR A 147 18.40 -12.45 -13.96
N PHE A 148 17.47 -13.28 -13.51
CA PHE A 148 16.07 -12.90 -13.33
C PHE A 148 15.88 -11.90 -12.19
N GLN A 149 16.59 -12.06 -11.08
CA GLN A 149 16.58 -11.08 -9.98
C GLN A 149 17.04 -9.70 -10.46
N ARG A 150 18.09 -9.66 -11.27
CA ARG A 150 18.63 -8.43 -11.86
C ARG A 150 17.64 -7.78 -12.84
N GLN A 151 17.00 -8.59 -13.70
CA GLN A 151 15.98 -8.12 -14.62
C GLN A 151 14.75 -7.59 -13.89
N LEU A 152 14.30 -8.29 -12.85
CA LEU A 152 13.16 -7.88 -12.03
C LEU A 152 13.45 -6.55 -11.32
N MET A 153 14.65 -6.39 -10.76
CA MET A 153 15.09 -5.15 -10.13
C MET A 153 15.07 -3.98 -11.14
N GLN A 154 15.57 -4.16 -12.34
CA GLN A 154 15.50 -3.16 -13.41
C GLN A 154 14.06 -2.83 -13.83
N MET A 155 13.17 -3.84 -13.83
CA MET A 155 11.76 -3.65 -14.16
C MET A 155 10.99 -2.92 -13.05
N SER A 156 11.40 -3.07 -11.79
CA SER A 156 10.76 -2.45 -10.62
C SER A 156 11.30 -1.04 -10.29
N GLU A 157 12.46 -0.63 -10.82
CA GLU A 157 13.05 0.70 -10.56
C GLU A 157 12.13 1.89 -10.88
N ASN A 158 11.16 1.72 -11.78
CA ASN A 158 10.18 2.74 -12.17
C ASN A 158 8.78 2.51 -11.58
N GLU A 159 8.63 1.54 -10.69
CA GLU A 159 7.37 1.17 -10.07
C GLU A 159 7.28 1.72 -8.63
N ASP A 160 6.07 1.84 -8.11
CA ASP A 160 5.83 2.41 -6.78
C ASP A 160 5.87 1.36 -5.66
N PHE A 161 6.18 0.11 -5.99
CA PHE A 161 6.32 -1.00 -5.06
C PHE A 161 7.58 -1.82 -5.36
N ASP A 162 8.12 -2.46 -4.34
CA ASP A 162 9.25 -3.37 -4.50
C ASP A 162 8.75 -4.75 -4.95
N ALA A 163 9.39 -5.29 -6.00
CA ALA A 163 9.15 -6.64 -6.46
C ALA A 163 10.40 -7.48 -6.25
N THR A 164 10.23 -8.66 -5.65
CA THR A 164 11.29 -9.61 -5.39
C THR A 164 10.97 -10.98 -5.97
N ILE A 165 11.99 -11.73 -6.38
CA ILE A 165 11.88 -13.14 -6.69
C ILE A 165 12.76 -13.93 -5.72
N THR A 166 12.17 -14.88 -5.03
CA THR A 166 12.84 -15.68 -4.02
C THR A 166 12.70 -17.16 -4.36
N LEU A 167 13.81 -17.86 -4.34
CA LEU A 167 13.80 -19.31 -4.32
C LEU A 167 13.72 -19.77 -2.87
N VAL A 168 12.78 -20.67 -2.61
CA VAL A 168 12.66 -21.40 -1.36
C VAL A 168 12.93 -22.88 -1.68
N ASP A 169 14.20 -23.21 -1.80
CA ASP A 169 14.65 -24.59 -2.02
C ASP A 169 14.58 -25.44 -0.74
N CYS A 170 15.04 -26.67 -0.78
CA CYS A 170 14.95 -27.57 0.37
C CYS A 170 15.69 -27.03 1.61
N ASP A 171 16.83 -26.36 1.46
CA ASP A 171 17.61 -25.83 2.58
C ASP A 171 16.93 -24.58 3.19
N GLU A 172 16.46 -23.67 2.36
CA GLU A 172 15.71 -22.50 2.80
C GLU A 172 14.32 -22.88 3.37
N LEU A 173 13.67 -23.90 2.78
CA LEU A 173 12.39 -24.42 3.28
C LEU A 173 12.56 -25.06 4.66
N GLU A 174 13.62 -25.85 4.87
CA GLU A 174 13.94 -26.43 6.18
C GLU A 174 14.23 -25.32 7.20
N ARG A 175 15.04 -24.34 6.83
CA ARG A 175 15.34 -23.17 7.68
C ARG A 175 14.07 -22.42 8.08
N ARG A 176 13.17 -22.14 7.12
CA ARG A 176 11.90 -21.46 7.39
C ARG A 176 10.97 -22.30 8.26
N TYR A 177 10.94 -23.60 8.04
CA TYR A 177 10.12 -24.51 8.83
C TYR A 177 10.62 -24.65 10.26
N GLU A 178 11.92 -24.81 10.46
CA GLU A 178 12.51 -24.79 11.81
C GLU A 178 12.25 -23.46 12.53
N PHE A 179 12.39 -22.35 11.83
CA PHE A 179 12.02 -21.05 12.37
C PHE A 179 10.53 -20.97 12.76
N ALA A 180 9.64 -21.51 11.94
CA ALA A 180 8.22 -21.57 12.25
C ALA A 180 7.94 -22.43 13.50
N LEU A 181 8.59 -23.59 13.63
CA LEU A 181 8.46 -24.45 14.81
C LEU A 181 8.98 -23.77 16.09
N VAL A 182 10.10 -23.05 16.01
CA VAL A 182 10.64 -22.27 17.14
C VAL A 182 9.70 -21.10 17.47
N THR A 183 9.08 -20.49 16.48
CA THR A 183 8.06 -19.44 16.65
C THR A 183 6.86 -19.95 17.44
N ASP A 184 6.47 -21.21 17.25
CA ASP A 184 5.39 -21.83 18.01
C ASP A 184 5.76 -22.13 19.46
N ASN A 185 7.06 -22.29 19.73
CA ASN A 185 7.61 -22.56 21.07
C ASN A 185 8.75 -21.56 21.42
N PRO A 186 8.44 -20.29 21.73
CA PRO A 186 9.46 -19.31 22.09
C PRO A 186 10.27 -19.80 23.31
N GLN A 187 11.60 -19.77 23.19
CA GLN A 187 12.51 -20.28 24.23
C GLN A 187 13.09 -19.17 25.13
N ILE A 188 12.69 -17.91 24.92
CA ILE A 188 13.25 -16.81 25.70
C ILE A 188 12.64 -16.80 27.09
N ASN A 189 13.50 -17.01 28.08
CA ASN A 189 13.18 -16.80 29.49
C ASN A 189 13.93 -15.56 29.98
N TYR A 190 13.20 -14.63 30.58
CA TYR A 190 13.79 -13.38 31.03
C TYR A 190 13.11 -12.88 32.31
N THR A 191 13.89 -12.26 33.20
CA THR A 191 13.37 -11.59 34.41
C THR A 191 13.59 -10.10 34.27
N ILE A 192 12.51 -9.32 34.33
CA ILE A 192 12.52 -7.86 34.32
C ILE A 192 12.50 -7.35 35.77
N ASP A 193 13.40 -6.43 36.07
CA ASP A 193 13.39 -5.72 37.36
C ASP A 193 12.42 -4.53 37.25
N LEU A 194 11.40 -4.53 38.10
CA LEU A 194 10.37 -3.51 38.18
C LEU A 194 10.45 -2.68 39.47
N SER A 195 11.55 -2.77 40.23
CA SER A 195 11.73 -2.08 41.51
C SER A 195 11.60 -0.55 41.40
N GLU A 196 11.92 0.01 40.25
CA GLU A 196 11.78 1.46 39.97
C GLU A 196 10.47 1.83 39.24
N SER A 197 9.53 0.89 39.15
CA SER A 197 8.30 1.08 38.37
C SER A 197 7.05 0.61 39.11
N LYS A 198 5.90 0.85 38.47
CA LYS A 198 4.61 0.33 38.92
C LYS A 198 4.12 -0.72 37.96
N SER A 199 3.65 -1.84 38.52
CA SER A 199 2.99 -2.90 37.78
C SER A 199 1.59 -3.17 38.35
N MET A 200 0.69 -3.60 37.49
CA MET A 200 -0.70 -3.93 37.83
C MET A 200 -1.03 -5.32 37.28
N PRO A 201 -1.00 -6.34 38.14
CA PRO A 201 -1.50 -7.66 37.78
C PRO A 201 -3.03 -7.64 37.77
N ILE A 202 -3.61 -8.22 36.73
CA ILE A 202 -5.07 -8.37 36.58
C ILE A 202 -5.37 -9.73 35.94
N GLU A 203 -6.55 -10.25 36.17
CA GLU A 203 -7.07 -11.44 35.50
C GLU A 203 -8.25 -11.02 34.59
N ILE A 204 -8.19 -11.38 33.31
CA ILE A 204 -9.26 -11.10 32.35
C ILE A 204 -9.62 -12.38 31.63
N SER A 205 -10.87 -12.82 31.78
CA SER A 205 -11.40 -14.04 31.13
C SER A 205 -10.49 -15.27 31.35
N GLY A 206 -10.03 -15.48 32.58
CA GLY A 206 -9.15 -16.60 32.95
C GLY A 206 -7.72 -16.48 32.40
N THR A 207 -7.30 -15.28 32.04
CA THR A 207 -5.95 -14.99 31.53
C THR A 207 -5.25 -14.02 32.46
N ASN A 208 -4.06 -14.41 32.92
CA ASN A 208 -3.20 -13.52 33.70
C ASN A 208 -2.61 -12.45 32.80
N VAL A 209 -2.74 -11.21 33.23
CA VAL A 209 -2.24 -10.01 32.52
C VAL A 209 -1.45 -9.16 33.49
N ILE A 210 -0.31 -8.63 33.07
CA ILE A 210 0.44 -7.62 33.84
C ILE A 210 0.63 -6.39 32.93
N LEU A 211 0.16 -5.25 33.43
CA LEU A 211 0.48 -3.94 32.86
C LEU A 211 1.62 -3.33 33.68
N ALA A 212 2.70 -2.92 33.03
CA ALA A 212 3.86 -2.37 33.72
C ALA A 212 4.46 -1.16 32.97
N ALA A 213 4.82 -0.13 33.72
CA ALA A 213 5.67 0.94 33.23
C ALA A 213 7.14 0.50 33.35
N VAL A 214 7.69 -0.09 32.29
CA VAL A 214 9.03 -0.65 32.28
C VAL A 214 10.06 0.45 32.01
N PRO A 215 11.10 0.63 32.87
CA PRO A 215 12.20 1.54 32.56
C PRO A 215 12.87 1.15 31.24
N LEU A 216 13.18 2.11 30.37
CA LEU A 216 13.83 1.78 29.11
C LEU A 216 15.18 1.08 29.32
N LYS A 217 15.90 1.39 30.40
CA LYS A 217 17.15 0.71 30.77
C LYS A 217 16.97 -0.79 31.04
N GLU A 218 15.79 -1.22 31.49
CA GLU A 218 15.46 -2.64 31.65
C GLU A 218 14.95 -3.24 30.33
N ALA A 219 14.14 -2.49 29.57
CA ALA A 219 13.63 -2.93 28.28
C ALA A 219 14.75 -3.28 27.27
N VAL A 220 15.83 -2.49 27.21
CA VAL A 220 16.96 -2.75 26.31
C VAL A 220 17.81 -3.96 26.69
N LYS A 221 17.67 -4.48 27.91
CA LYS A 221 18.40 -5.68 28.38
C LYS A 221 17.69 -6.98 28.00
N ILE A 222 16.43 -6.92 27.53
CA ILE A 222 15.66 -8.10 27.15
C ILE A 222 16.42 -8.85 26.05
N LYS A 223 16.62 -10.16 26.27
CA LYS A 223 17.32 -11.01 25.30
C LYS A 223 16.51 -11.18 24.01
N GLY A 224 17.20 -11.41 22.91
CA GLY A 224 16.55 -11.72 21.63
C GLY A 224 16.13 -10.50 20.81
N ILE A 225 16.38 -9.26 21.25
CA ILE A 225 16.11 -8.05 20.46
C ILE A 225 17.06 -7.95 19.27
N LYS A 226 18.36 -8.21 19.50
CA LYS A 226 19.41 -8.02 18.49
C LYS A 226 19.35 -9.05 17.36
N ASP A 227 19.08 -10.29 17.68
CA ASP A 227 18.99 -11.40 16.73
C ASP A 227 17.57 -11.69 16.25
N GLY A 228 16.57 -10.91 16.71
CA GLY A 228 15.17 -11.05 16.34
C GLY A 228 14.42 -12.20 17.00
N SER A 229 15.08 -13.03 17.83
CA SER A 229 14.44 -14.19 18.46
C SER A 229 13.31 -13.83 19.44
N LEU A 230 13.31 -12.60 19.97
CA LEU A 230 12.21 -12.08 20.79
C LEU A 230 10.94 -11.82 19.98
N PHE A 231 11.03 -11.65 18.66
CA PHE A 231 9.95 -11.21 17.78
C PHE A 231 9.35 -12.36 16.97
N GLN A 232 9.66 -13.60 17.29
CA GLN A 232 9.26 -14.79 16.52
C GLN A 232 7.76 -14.95 16.33
N LYS A 233 6.94 -14.55 17.31
CA LYS A 233 5.47 -14.53 17.18
C LYS A 233 4.91 -13.21 16.66
N ASN A 234 5.75 -12.30 16.17
CA ASN A 234 5.28 -11.08 15.53
C ASN A 234 5.13 -11.31 14.03
N VAL A 235 3.95 -11.13 13.53
CA VAL A 235 3.60 -11.29 12.11
C VAL A 235 4.26 -10.24 11.22
N ARG A 236 4.67 -9.08 11.80
CA ARG A 236 5.41 -8.02 11.10
C ARG A 236 6.91 -8.11 11.35
N GLN A 237 7.65 -8.89 10.58
CA GLN A 237 9.09 -8.76 10.52
C GLN A 237 9.48 -7.53 9.68
N SER A 238 10.05 -6.55 10.37
CA SER A 238 10.82 -5.39 9.88
C SER A 238 10.44 -4.79 8.52
N LEU A 239 9.58 -3.80 8.53
CA LEU A 239 9.63 -2.70 7.57
C LEU A 239 10.94 -1.93 7.86
N GLY A 240 11.75 -1.71 6.81
CA GLY A 240 13.13 -1.20 6.91
C GLY A 240 13.36 0.03 7.80
N VAL A 241 14.59 0.21 8.23
CA VAL A 241 15.13 1.19 9.21
C VAL A 241 14.83 2.68 8.89
N ARG A 242 14.23 3.01 7.76
CA ARG A 242 14.02 4.40 7.29
C ARG A 242 12.64 5.00 7.58
N ASN A 243 11.83 4.38 8.40
CA ASN A 243 10.48 4.86 8.73
C ASN A 243 10.52 6.15 9.59
N ALA A 244 9.67 7.13 9.28
CA ALA A 244 9.51 8.38 10.03
C ALA A 244 9.21 8.16 11.52
N VAL A 245 8.48 7.08 11.87
CA VAL A 245 8.17 6.68 13.25
C VAL A 245 9.46 6.36 14.03
N ASN A 246 10.37 5.60 13.45
CA ASN A 246 11.64 5.24 14.09
C ASN A 246 12.52 6.48 14.35
N LYS A 247 12.49 7.44 13.42
CA LYS A 247 13.18 8.72 13.59
C LYS A 247 12.59 9.51 14.76
N ASN A 248 11.28 9.58 14.88
CA ASN A 248 10.60 10.29 15.98
C ASN A 248 10.88 9.63 17.34
N ILE A 249 10.82 8.30 17.44
CA ILE A 249 11.18 7.54 18.65
C ILE A 249 12.60 7.91 19.08
N ARG A 250 13.55 7.85 18.15
CA ARG A 250 14.96 8.17 18.43
C ARG A 250 15.14 9.63 18.88
N GLN A 251 14.49 10.58 18.21
CA GLN A 251 14.54 12.00 18.58
C GLN A 251 13.98 12.25 19.97
N THR A 252 12.87 11.59 20.35
CA THR A 252 12.30 11.73 21.70
C THR A 252 13.23 11.18 22.76
N ILE A 253 13.81 9.99 22.56
CA ILE A 253 14.73 9.34 23.52
C ILE A 253 16.00 10.17 23.73
N LEU A 254 16.53 10.78 22.68
CA LEU A 254 17.77 11.54 22.71
C LEU A 254 17.57 13.04 23.03
N GLY A 255 16.33 13.52 23.06
CA GLY A 255 15.97 14.91 23.26
C GLY A 255 15.56 15.25 24.70
N ASP A 256 15.24 16.54 24.91
CA ASP A 256 14.85 17.07 26.22
C ASP A 256 13.46 16.58 26.70
N LYS A 257 12.63 16.05 25.80
CA LYS A 257 11.29 15.54 26.10
C LYS A 257 11.27 14.02 26.36
N ARG A 258 12.38 13.42 26.71
CA ARG A 258 12.48 11.98 26.93
C ARG A 258 11.59 11.48 28.09
N SER A 259 11.37 12.27 29.12
CA SER A 259 10.47 11.96 30.23
C SER A 259 9.00 11.79 29.80
N ASP A 260 8.61 12.43 28.66
CA ASP A 260 7.28 12.31 28.10
C ASP A 260 7.12 11.08 27.18
N PHE A 261 8.18 10.30 26.96
CA PHE A 261 8.18 9.15 26.06
C PHE A 261 7.05 8.17 26.36
N PHE A 262 6.75 7.93 27.63
CA PHE A 262 5.65 7.08 28.07
C PHE A 262 4.29 7.51 27.49
N PHE A 263 4.05 8.81 27.37
CA PHE A 263 2.80 9.37 26.86
C PHE A 263 2.75 9.44 25.34
N PHE A 264 3.90 9.44 24.68
CA PHE A 264 4.01 9.54 23.23
C PHE A 264 4.05 8.18 22.52
N HIS A 265 4.11 7.09 23.29
CA HIS A 265 4.27 5.74 22.75
C HIS A 265 3.10 4.81 23.13
N ASN A 266 2.60 4.04 22.16
CA ASN A 266 1.46 3.13 22.37
C ASN A 266 1.77 1.91 23.26
N GLY A 267 3.03 1.74 23.64
CA GLY A 267 3.50 0.61 24.45
C GLY A 267 3.86 -0.62 23.62
N ILE A 268 4.28 -1.66 24.33
CA ILE A 268 4.69 -2.96 23.79
C ILE A 268 3.70 -4.00 24.26
N THR A 269 3.30 -4.92 23.40
CA THR A 269 2.51 -6.10 23.80
C THR A 269 3.38 -7.35 23.66
N ALA A 270 3.48 -8.08 24.72
CA ALA A 270 4.25 -9.32 24.81
C ALA A 270 3.36 -10.45 25.35
N ILE A 271 3.61 -11.65 24.85
CA ILE A 271 2.98 -12.89 25.33
C ILE A 271 4.05 -13.81 25.91
N CYS A 272 3.64 -14.65 26.83
CA CYS A 272 4.50 -15.67 27.41
C CYS A 272 3.71 -16.93 27.73
N ASN A 273 4.41 -18.06 27.88
CA ASN A 273 3.79 -19.32 28.28
C ASN A 273 3.44 -19.33 29.77
N LYS A 274 4.28 -18.67 30.60
CA LYS A 274 4.08 -18.53 32.04
C LYS A 274 4.72 -17.25 32.52
N MET A 275 4.10 -16.57 33.48
CA MET A 275 4.70 -15.43 34.20
C MET A 275 4.55 -15.52 35.70
N GLU A 276 5.56 -15.04 36.40
CA GLU A 276 5.59 -15.00 37.86
C GLU A 276 6.08 -13.62 38.31
N LEU A 277 5.25 -12.93 39.08
CA LEU A 277 5.63 -11.67 39.73
C LEU A 277 5.93 -11.96 41.19
N LYS A 278 7.18 -11.81 41.59
CA LYS A 278 7.62 -11.94 42.99
C LYS A 278 8.32 -10.67 43.43
N GLU A 279 7.78 -10.03 44.44
CA GLU A 279 8.20 -8.67 44.81
C GLU A 279 8.13 -7.75 43.60
N ASP A 280 9.25 -7.15 43.20
CA ASP A 280 9.36 -6.27 42.03
C ASP A 280 10.04 -6.95 40.81
N LYS A 281 10.14 -8.28 40.79
CA LYS A 281 10.75 -9.05 39.70
C LYS A 281 9.71 -9.84 38.92
N LEU A 282 9.57 -9.54 37.64
CA LEU A 282 8.70 -10.24 36.74
C LEU A 282 9.50 -11.26 35.91
N THR A 283 9.30 -12.54 36.20
CA THR A 283 9.91 -13.66 35.47
C THR A 283 8.95 -14.15 34.40
N LEU A 284 9.42 -14.20 33.15
CA LEU A 284 8.69 -14.55 31.96
C LEU A 284 9.32 -15.78 31.28
N HIS A 285 8.52 -16.80 31.02
CA HIS A 285 8.93 -18.03 30.36
C HIS A 285 8.29 -18.12 28.97
N GLY A 286 9.07 -18.41 27.92
CA GLY A 286 8.60 -18.44 26.54
C GLY A 286 8.11 -17.07 26.06
N LEU A 287 8.89 -16.03 26.38
CA LEU A 287 8.56 -14.63 26.04
C LEU A 287 8.67 -14.38 24.55
N SER A 288 7.66 -13.73 23.97
CA SER A 288 7.69 -13.15 22.63
C SER A 288 6.94 -11.82 22.61
N VAL A 289 7.50 -10.85 21.88
CA VAL A 289 6.86 -9.54 21.64
C VAL A 289 6.06 -9.62 20.35
N VAL A 290 4.75 -9.39 20.45
CA VAL A 290 3.79 -9.52 19.34
C VAL A 290 3.38 -8.16 18.74
N ASN A 291 3.58 -7.05 19.48
CA ASN A 291 3.37 -5.70 18.97
C ASN A 291 4.40 -4.75 19.56
N GLY A 292 4.87 -3.78 18.74
CA GLY A 292 5.90 -2.81 19.13
C GLY A 292 7.35 -3.26 18.84
N CYS A 293 7.56 -4.25 17.98
CA CYS A 293 8.89 -4.79 17.64
C CYS A 293 9.82 -3.74 17.06
N GLN A 294 9.36 -2.96 16.07
CA GLN A 294 10.14 -1.87 15.49
C GLN A 294 10.53 -0.83 16.54
N SER A 295 9.59 -0.49 17.42
CA SER A 295 9.84 0.44 18.51
C SER A 295 10.92 -0.10 19.45
N LEU A 296 10.80 -1.36 19.87
CA LEU A 296 11.77 -1.97 20.78
C LEU A 296 13.16 -2.12 20.13
N THR A 297 13.22 -2.45 18.85
CA THR A 297 14.48 -2.46 18.06
C THR A 297 15.10 -1.07 17.98
N THR A 298 14.27 -0.03 17.73
CA THR A 298 14.75 1.36 17.70
C THR A 298 15.24 1.83 19.07
N ILE A 299 14.50 1.52 20.15
CA ILE A 299 14.89 1.78 21.54
C ILE A 299 16.24 1.10 21.84
N HIS A 300 16.37 -0.18 21.48
CA HIS A 300 17.61 -0.93 21.67
C HIS A 300 18.79 -0.30 20.93
N SER A 301 18.58 0.27 19.73
CA SER A 301 19.65 1.01 19.01
C SER A 301 20.16 2.24 19.74
N CYS A 302 19.41 2.76 20.73
CA CYS A 302 19.76 3.88 21.59
C CYS A 302 20.30 3.45 22.96
N SER A 303 20.66 2.17 23.16
CA SER A 303 21.02 1.58 24.47
C SER A 303 22.09 2.38 25.24
N GLU A 304 23.12 2.89 24.56
CA GLU A 304 24.20 3.63 25.22
C GLU A 304 23.74 4.97 25.83
N ALA A 305 22.76 5.62 25.23
CA ALA A 305 22.15 6.81 25.79
C ALA A 305 21.17 6.46 26.93
N ILE A 306 20.38 5.39 26.74
CA ILE A 306 19.35 4.94 27.67
C ILE A 306 19.97 4.46 29.00
N LYS A 307 21.12 3.81 28.99
CA LYS A 307 21.81 3.34 30.20
C LYS A 307 22.12 4.48 31.21
N LYS A 308 22.11 5.72 30.73
CA LYS A 308 22.39 6.93 31.54
C LYS A 308 21.11 7.67 31.94
N GLN A 309 19.94 7.09 31.71
CA GLN A 309 18.62 7.70 31.92
C GLN A 309 17.82 6.87 32.92
N ASP A 310 17.30 7.49 33.97
CA ASP A 310 16.48 6.85 34.99
C ASP A 310 15.01 7.31 34.93
N ASP A 311 14.68 8.25 34.04
CA ASP A 311 13.41 8.96 33.96
C ASP A 311 12.56 8.58 32.74
N THR A 312 12.96 7.56 31.98
CA THR A 312 12.30 7.19 30.72
C THR A 312 11.68 5.80 30.82
N PHE A 313 10.37 5.72 30.60
CA PHE A 313 9.56 4.50 30.74
C PHE A 313 8.79 4.19 29.48
N ILE A 314 8.37 2.93 29.34
CA ILE A 314 7.47 2.46 28.29
C ILE A 314 6.43 1.50 28.88
N LEU A 315 5.18 1.60 28.40
CA LEU A 315 4.14 0.67 28.81
C LEU A 315 4.38 -0.71 28.18
N PHE A 316 4.43 -1.74 29.00
CA PHE A 316 4.32 -3.13 28.57
C PHE A 316 2.99 -3.73 28.99
N ARG A 317 2.43 -4.55 28.10
CA ARG A 317 1.30 -5.44 28.35
C ARG A 317 1.80 -6.85 28.20
N PHE A 318 1.88 -7.59 29.32
CA PHE A 318 2.29 -8.99 29.32
C PHE A 318 1.05 -9.87 29.48
N TYR A 319 0.89 -10.85 28.57
CA TYR A 319 -0.23 -11.79 28.58
C TYR A 319 0.31 -13.22 28.73
N GLU A 320 -0.22 -13.97 29.72
CA GLU A 320 0.08 -15.40 29.89
C GLU A 320 -0.83 -16.20 28.97
N ILE A 321 -0.31 -16.64 27.82
CA ILE A 321 -1.09 -17.31 26.76
C ILE A 321 -0.29 -18.49 26.23
N PRO A 322 -0.43 -19.67 26.85
CA PRO A 322 0.26 -20.87 26.39
C PRO A 322 -0.35 -21.49 25.12
N GLN A 323 -1.61 -21.12 24.74
CA GLN A 323 -2.27 -21.68 23.56
C GLN A 323 -1.85 -20.94 22.29
N ARG A 324 -1.37 -21.69 21.29
CA ARG A 324 -0.92 -21.17 19.99
C ARG A 324 -1.98 -20.33 19.28
N ASP A 325 -3.15 -20.89 19.03
CA ASP A 325 -4.21 -20.24 18.24
C ASP A 325 -4.68 -18.91 18.86
N ARG A 326 -4.64 -18.82 20.19
CA ARG A 326 -5.01 -17.60 20.90
C ARG A 326 -3.90 -16.56 20.84
N ALA A 327 -2.64 -16.99 20.91
CA ALA A 327 -1.46 -16.14 20.79
C ALA A 327 -1.38 -15.52 19.38
N ASP A 328 -1.63 -16.33 18.36
CA ASP A 328 -1.62 -15.89 16.97
C ASP A 328 -2.75 -14.87 16.72
N LYS A 329 -3.97 -15.12 17.19
CA LYS A 329 -5.09 -14.16 17.11
C LYS A 329 -4.80 -12.83 17.81
N ILE A 330 -4.11 -12.85 18.94
CA ILE A 330 -3.71 -11.62 19.65
C ILE A 330 -2.65 -10.88 18.85
N SER A 331 -1.67 -11.58 18.28
CA SER A 331 -0.67 -10.98 17.41
C SER A 331 -1.32 -10.32 16.20
N ILE A 332 -2.21 -11.02 15.52
CA ILE A 332 -2.98 -10.51 14.36
C ILE A 332 -3.77 -9.26 14.77
N ASN A 333 -4.64 -9.36 15.77
CA ASN A 333 -5.53 -8.26 16.13
C ASN A 333 -4.80 -7.04 16.71
N THR A 334 -3.69 -7.22 17.43
CA THR A 334 -2.91 -6.08 17.95
C THR A 334 -2.09 -5.39 16.87
N ASN A 335 -1.73 -6.08 15.80
CA ASN A 335 -1.01 -5.51 14.66
C ASN A 335 -1.97 -4.90 13.61
N SER A 336 -3.19 -5.43 13.46
CA SER A 336 -4.22 -4.87 12.60
C SER A 336 -4.86 -3.59 13.17
N GLN A 337 -4.72 -3.34 14.48
CA GLN A 337 -5.09 -2.07 15.08
C GLN A 337 -4.09 -0.98 14.65
N SER A 338 -4.29 -0.47 13.43
CA SER A 338 -3.72 0.76 12.92
C SER A 338 -2.25 0.70 12.44
N ALA A 339 -2.06 0.37 11.20
CA ALA A 339 -1.11 1.18 10.44
C ALA A 339 -1.71 2.59 10.37
N VAL A 340 -1.24 3.54 11.16
CA VAL A 340 -1.59 4.95 11.01
C VAL A 340 -1.04 5.37 9.65
N LYS A 341 -1.91 5.46 8.62
CA LYS A 341 -1.48 5.89 7.29
C LYS A 341 -1.02 7.35 7.34
N ALA A 342 -0.16 7.74 6.43
CA ALA A 342 0.37 9.11 6.34
C ALA A 342 -0.75 10.18 6.38
N ARG A 343 -1.89 9.92 5.73
CA ARG A 343 -3.09 10.75 5.77
C ARG A 343 -3.62 10.95 7.19
N ASP A 344 -3.72 9.89 7.99
CA ASP A 344 -4.31 9.95 9.33
C ASP A 344 -3.47 10.82 10.28
N LEU A 345 -2.12 10.80 10.09
CA LEU A 345 -1.21 11.70 10.80
C LEU A 345 -1.45 13.18 10.44
N LYS A 346 -1.98 13.45 9.25
CA LYS A 346 -2.25 14.81 8.76
C LYS A 346 -3.66 15.29 9.04
N SER A 347 -4.58 14.42 9.46
CA SER A 347 -5.99 14.77 9.71
C SER A 347 -6.18 15.89 10.74
N ASN A 348 -5.28 16.01 11.70
CA ASN A 348 -5.29 17.04 12.74
C ASN A 348 -4.24 18.15 12.51
N ASP A 349 -3.59 18.18 11.34
CA ASP A 349 -2.63 19.23 11.03
C ASP A 349 -3.34 20.57 10.86
N LYS A 350 -2.71 21.64 11.36
CA LYS A 350 -3.29 23.00 11.35
C LYS A 350 -3.71 23.49 9.97
N TYR A 351 -3.00 23.10 8.92
CA TYR A 351 -3.32 23.51 7.55
C TYR A 351 -4.57 22.80 7.05
N VAL A 352 -4.72 21.50 7.33
CA VAL A 352 -5.92 20.71 7.00
C VAL A 352 -7.14 21.25 7.77
N LEU A 353 -6.98 21.52 9.07
CA LEU A 353 -8.06 22.08 9.90
C LEU A 353 -8.44 23.49 9.46
N THR A 354 -7.49 24.29 8.96
CA THR A 354 -7.79 25.60 8.37
C THR A 354 -8.63 25.47 7.10
N ILE A 355 -8.28 24.52 6.22
CA ILE A 355 -9.06 24.21 5.01
C ILE A 355 -10.49 23.80 5.40
N LYS A 356 -10.63 22.84 6.34
CA LYS A 356 -11.95 22.42 6.85
C LYS A 356 -12.77 23.62 7.33
N LYS A 357 -12.19 24.42 8.22
CA LYS A 357 -12.86 25.58 8.80
C LYS A 357 -13.31 26.60 7.74
N THR A 358 -12.42 27.00 6.84
CA THR A 358 -12.73 27.99 5.82
C THR A 358 -13.74 27.48 4.80
N PHE A 359 -13.65 26.18 4.43
CA PHE A 359 -14.58 25.54 3.52
C PHE A 359 -16.00 25.48 4.11
N GLU A 360 -16.14 24.99 5.35
CA GLU A 360 -17.44 24.86 6.02
C GLU A 360 -18.05 26.22 6.38
N GLN A 361 -17.23 27.25 6.62
CA GLN A 361 -17.71 28.63 6.77
C GLN A 361 -18.27 29.20 5.47
N ARG A 362 -17.64 28.90 4.34
CA ARG A 362 -18.05 29.37 3.02
C ARG A 362 -19.24 28.60 2.46
N TYR A 363 -19.32 27.31 2.79
CA TYR A 363 -20.39 26.39 2.37
C TYR A 363 -20.98 25.69 3.61
N PRO A 364 -21.92 26.34 4.33
CA PRO A 364 -22.53 25.77 5.54
C PRO A 364 -23.27 24.43 5.28
N GLU A 365 -23.76 24.24 4.06
CA GLU A 365 -24.37 22.98 3.59
C GLU A 365 -23.34 21.89 3.28
N GLY A 366 -22.06 22.21 3.22
CA GLY A 366 -20.96 21.32 2.92
C GLY A 366 -20.38 20.63 4.14
N TYR A 367 -19.46 19.70 3.89
CA TYR A 367 -18.70 19.02 4.93
C TYR A 367 -17.33 18.57 4.41
N PHE A 368 -16.29 18.81 5.21
CA PHE A 368 -14.94 18.39 4.86
C PHE A 368 -14.49 17.24 5.77
N ILE A 369 -14.41 16.03 5.20
CA ILE A 369 -14.02 14.79 5.88
C ILE A 369 -12.49 14.79 6.05
N THR A 370 -12.02 14.80 7.29
CA THR A 370 -10.58 14.79 7.60
C THR A 370 -10.08 13.44 8.05
N LYS A 371 -10.93 12.66 8.74
CA LYS A 371 -10.54 11.36 9.32
C LYS A 371 -11.11 10.22 8.50
N ARG A 372 -10.38 9.12 8.46
CA ARG A 372 -10.87 7.88 7.85
C ARG A 372 -12.07 7.35 8.65
N GLY A 373 -13.11 6.91 7.94
CA GLY A 373 -14.35 6.44 8.58
C GLY A 373 -15.21 7.55 9.20
N GLU A 374 -14.82 8.82 9.03
CA GLU A 374 -15.69 9.96 9.38
C GLU A 374 -16.79 10.07 8.31
N GLU A 375 -18.05 10.09 8.75
CA GLU A 375 -19.18 10.27 7.87
C GLU A 375 -19.70 11.71 7.96
N ALA A 376 -20.08 12.26 6.82
CA ALA A 376 -20.73 13.57 6.82
C ALA A 376 -22.12 13.47 7.43
N PRO A 377 -22.56 14.47 8.23
CA PRO A 377 -23.93 14.51 8.74
C PRO A 377 -24.98 14.40 7.64
N ALA A 378 -26.10 13.73 7.93
CA ALA A 378 -27.12 13.40 6.93
C ALA A 378 -27.82 14.62 6.30
N ASP A 379 -27.78 15.78 6.96
CA ASP A 379 -28.32 17.05 6.49
C ASP A 379 -27.41 17.79 5.51
N LYS A 380 -26.18 17.29 5.28
CA LYS A 380 -25.22 17.93 4.39
C LYS A 380 -25.48 17.60 2.93
N ASN A 381 -25.23 18.58 2.07
CA ASN A 381 -25.38 18.43 0.63
C ASN A 381 -24.23 17.61 0.04
N LYS A 382 -24.55 16.44 -0.51
CA LYS A 382 -23.56 15.51 -1.11
C LYS A 382 -22.66 16.15 -2.17
N ASN A 383 -23.14 17.22 -2.81
CA ASN A 383 -22.36 17.95 -3.82
C ASN A 383 -21.24 18.81 -3.22
N TYR A 384 -21.29 19.05 -1.92
CA TYR A 384 -20.33 19.85 -1.15
C TYR A 384 -19.64 19.03 -0.06
N ILE A 385 -19.63 17.70 -0.20
CA ILE A 385 -18.83 16.82 0.65
C ILE A 385 -17.52 16.52 -0.07
N ILE A 386 -16.40 16.74 0.63
CA ILE A 386 -15.05 16.49 0.12
C ILE A 386 -14.27 15.72 1.17
N ASP A 387 -13.62 14.64 0.75
CA ASP A 387 -12.68 13.88 1.57
C ASP A 387 -11.25 14.43 1.41
N LEU A 388 -10.47 14.41 2.49
CA LEU A 388 -9.08 14.89 2.50
C LEU A 388 -8.19 14.14 1.49
N SER A 389 -8.37 12.81 1.33
CA SER A 389 -7.63 12.02 0.34
C SER A 389 -7.97 12.45 -1.08
N ASP A 390 -9.26 12.61 -1.35
CA ASP A 390 -9.75 13.06 -2.66
C ASP A 390 -9.21 14.46 -2.98
N LEU A 391 -9.27 15.39 -2.01
CA LEU A 391 -8.68 16.71 -2.21
C LEU A 391 -7.19 16.62 -2.54
N GLY A 392 -6.42 15.83 -1.81
CA GLY A 392 -4.98 15.64 -2.07
C GLY A 392 -4.72 15.15 -3.50
N LYS A 393 -5.49 14.18 -3.98
CA LYS A 393 -5.44 13.67 -5.36
C LYS A 393 -5.80 14.73 -6.40
N TYR A 394 -6.80 15.57 -6.13
CA TYR A 394 -7.19 16.66 -7.04
C TYR A 394 -6.13 17.76 -7.09
N LEU A 395 -5.56 18.13 -5.94
CA LEU A 395 -4.52 19.15 -5.86
C LEU A 395 -3.28 18.76 -6.64
N ILE A 396 -2.84 17.50 -6.53
CA ILE A 396 -1.65 17.04 -7.25
C ILE A 396 -1.91 16.93 -8.76
N ALA A 397 -3.11 16.49 -9.16
CA ALA A 397 -3.49 16.41 -10.56
C ALA A 397 -3.60 17.80 -11.20
N TRP A 398 -4.20 18.77 -10.52
CA TRP A 398 -4.47 20.11 -11.05
C TRP A 398 -3.29 21.05 -10.88
N TYR A 399 -2.85 21.30 -9.64
CA TYR A 399 -1.84 22.32 -9.34
C TYR A 399 -0.40 21.88 -9.57
N SER A 400 -0.07 20.62 -9.32
CA SER A 400 1.25 20.07 -9.63
C SER A 400 1.32 19.51 -11.05
N GLN A 401 0.17 19.35 -11.71
CA GLN A 401 0.06 18.73 -13.03
C GLN A 401 0.73 17.34 -13.10
N ARG A 402 0.55 16.56 -12.01
CA ARG A 402 1.13 15.24 -11.83
C ARG A 402 0.05 14.17 -11.55
N PRO A 403 -0.98 13.99 -12.43
CA PRO A 403 -2.02 12.99 -12.24
C PRO A 403 -1.46 11.56 -12.16
N ASN A 404 -0.30 11.31 -12.76
CA ASN A 404 0.39 10.02 -12.73
C ASN A 404 0.82 9.55 -11.33
N ILE A 405 0.76 10.39 -10.31
CA ILE A 405 1.02 10.05 -8.91
C ILE A 405 -0.19 10.28 -7.99
N SER A 406 -1.35 10.62 -8.56
CA SER A 406 -2.57 10.90 -7.78
C SER A 406 -3.18 9.66 -7.12
N TYR A 407 -2.79 8.46 -7.55
CA TYR A 407 -3.26 7.21 -6.95
C TYR A 407 -2.57 6.87 -5.63
N GLY A 408 -1.36 7.37 -5.38
CA GLY A 408 -0.55 7.07 -4.21
C GLY A 408 -0.87 7.99 -3.03
N GLU A 409 -1.85 7.64 -2.19
CA GLU A 409 -2.24 8.42 -1.01
C GLU A 409 -1.05 8.65 -0.06
N THR A 410 -0.23 7.63 0.17
CA THR A 410 0.98 7.72 1.00
C THR A 410 1.96 8.76 0.48
N ARG A 411 2.20 8.80 -0.83
CA ARG A 411 3.08 9.80 -1.45
C ARG A 411 2.56 11.22 -1.27
N ILE A 412 1.25 11.41 -1.45
CA ILE A 412 0.60 12.72 -1.32
C ILE A 412 0.78 13.26 0.10
N PHE A 413 0.51 12.44 1.12
CA PHE A 413 0.52 12.87 2.52
C PHE A 413 1.89 12.75 3.21
N ASP A 414 2.85 12.06 2.63
CA ASP A 414 4.23 12.00 3.12
C ASP A 414 5.15 12.93 2.31
N LYS A 415 5.41 12.61 1.04
CA LYS A 415 6.40 13.32 0.22
C LYS A 415 5.94 14.69 -0.29
N HIS A 416 4.66 14.78 -0.70
CA HIS A 416 4.13 15.99 -1.34
C HIS A 416 3.27 16.86 -0.41
N TYR A 417 3.07 16.45 0.84
CA TYR A 417 2.21 17.18 1.78
C TYR A 417 2.63 18.63 1.98
N ASP A 418 3.91 18.88 2.18
CA ASP A 418 4.42 20.23 2.45
C ASP A 418 4.19 21.17 1.27
N ILE A 419 4.37 20.68 0.06
CA ILE A 419 4.14 21.45 -1.17
C ILE A 419 2.66 21.75 -1.37
N LEU A 420 1.81 20.73 -1.18
CA LEU A 420 0.38 20.83 -1.43
C LEU A 420 -0.37 21.60 -0.33
N PHE A 421 -0.02 21.43 0.94
CA PHE A 421 -0.82 21.92 2.04
C PHE A 421 -0.17 23.04 2.86
N LYS A 422 1.18 23.13 2.91
CA LYS A 422 1.86 24.15 3.70
C LYS A 422 2.30 25.35 2.88
N LYS A 423 2.76 25.13 1.62
CA LYS A 423 3.29 26.21 0.77
C LYS A 423 2.20 27.01 0.05
N LYS A 424 0.96 26.49 0.01
CA LYS A 424 -0.15 27.14 -0.69
C LYS A 424 -1.41 27.18 0.16
N SER A 425 -2.07 28.32 0.17
CA SER A 425 -3.41 28.50 0.69
C SER A 425 -4.42 28.40 -0.44
N TYR A 426 -5.49 27.66 -0.24
CA TYR A 426 -6.57 27.47 -1.23
C TYR A 426 -7.80 28.26 -0.84
N LYS A 427 -8.44 28.89 -1.81
CA LYS A 427 -9.76 29.48 -1.63
C LYS A 427 -10.81 28.36 -1.54
N PRO A 428 -11.80 28.45 -0.66
CA PRO A 428 -12.89 27.47 -0.60
C PRO A 428 -13.58 27.25 -1.95
N GLU A 429 -13.70 28.31 -2.75
CA GLU A 429 -14.27 28.27 -4.10
C GLU A 429 -13.45 27.39 -5.05
N ASP A 430 -12.11 27.41 -4.96
CA ASP A 430 -11.24 26.55 -5.77
C ASP A 430 -11.36 25.09 -5.36
N ILE A 431 -11.45 24.83 -4.05
CA ILE A 431 -11.65 23.47 -3.50
C ILE A 431 -12.99 22.90 -4.00
N GLN A 432 -14.07 23.69 -3.89
CA GLN A 432 -15.39 23.27 -4.38
C GLN A 432 -15.42 23.10 -5.89
N ALA A 433 -14.72 23.94 -6.63
CA ALA A 433 -14.63 23.82 -8.08
C ALA A 433 -13.89 22.55 -8.51
N LEU A 434 -12.81 22.18 -7.83
CA LEU A 434 -12.13 20.89 -8.07
C LEU A 434 -13.06 19.71 -7.85
N ASN A 435 -13.83 19.74 -6.76
CA ASN A 435 -14.83 18.70 -6.46
C ASN A 435 -15.89 18.64 -7.56
N SER A 436 -16.39 19.79 -8.03
CA SER A 436 -17.38 19.88 -9.10
C SER A 436 -16.85 19.37 -10.43
N TRP A 437 -15.62 19.75 -10.80
CA TRP A 437 -14.95 19.23 -12.00
C TRP A 437 -14.75 17.72 -11.94
N MET A 438 -14.25 17.19 -10.82
CA MET A 438 -14.07 15.75 -10.67
C MET A 438 -15.40 14.99 -10.71
N ARG A 439 -16.47 15.54 -10.15
CA ARG A 439 -17.81 14.95 -10.28
C ARG A 439 -18.25 14.87 -11.74
N ALA A 440 -18.13 15.98 -12.48
CA ALA A 440 -18.47 16.00 -13.90
C ALA A 440 -17.58 15.00 -14.71
N VAL A 441 -16.32 14.85 -14.32
CA VAL A 441 -15.44 13.82 -14.88
C VAL A 441 -15.96 12.41 -14.52
N LYS A 442 -16.25 12.13 -13.25
CA LYS A 442 -16.73 10.80 -12.79
C LYS A 442 -18.06 10.41 -13.46
N GLU A 443 -18.92 11.36 -13.81
CA GLU A 443 -20.19 11.09 -14.52
C GLU A 443 -20.01 10.44 -15.90
N VAL A 444 -18.85 10.58 -16.52
CA VAL A 444 -18.55 9.94 -17.81
C VAL A 444 -17.72 8.65 -17.69
N TRP A 445 -17.26 8.31 -16.48
CA TRP A 445 -16.55 7.08 -16.15
C TRP A 445 -17.48 6.03 -15.52
N VAL A 446 -18.69 5.93 -16.03
CA VAL A 446 -19.70 4.95 -15.64
C VAL A 446 -19.74 3.78 -16.59
N ASP A 447 -20.44 2.70 -16.22
CA ASP A 447 -20.47 1.47 -17.01
C ASP A 447 -21.15 1.64 -18.37
N GLU A 448 -22.08 2.61 -18.51
CA GLU A 448 -22.71 3.00 -19.76
C GLU A 448 -21.74 3.60 -20.79
N ASN A 449 -20.55 3.98 -20.35
CA ASN A 449 -19.48 4.49 -21.19
C ASN A 449 -19.91 5.56 -22.22
N PRO A 450 -20.47 6.69 -21.78
CA PRO A 450 -21.08 7.70 -22.69
C PRO A 450 -20.05 8.38 -23.60
N LEU A 451 -18.76 8.25 -23.36
CA LEU A 451 -17.69 8.79 -24.21
C LEU A 451 -17.11 7.75 -25.19
N GLY A 452 -17.51 6.49 -25.11
CA GLY A 452 -17.00 5.41 -25.94
C GLY A 452 -15.51 5.16 -25.72
N PHE A 453 -15.07 5.17 -24.46
CA PHE A 453 -13.71 4.77 -24.08
C PHE A 453 -13.49 3.31 -24.48
N ASP A 454 -12.29 2.97 -24.93
CA ASP A 454 -11.92 1.57 -25.17
C ASP A 454 -11.69 0.81 -23.84
N ASP A 455 -11.69 -0.52 -23.94
CA ASP A 455 -11.57 -1.38 -22.77
C ASP A 455 -10.25 -1.14 -21.99
N ALA A 456 -9.17 -0.80 -22.70
CA ALA A 456 -7.88 -0.49 -22.08
C ALA A 456 -7.95 0.78 -21.21
N LEU A 457 -8.73 1.77 -21.64
CA LEU A 457 -8.93 2.99 -20.85
C LEU A 457 -9.90 2.75 -19.69
N LEU A 458 -10.99 2.01 -19.91
CA LEU A 458 -11.95 1.66 -18.86
C LEU A 458 -11.30 0.83 -17.74
N ALA A 459 -10.37 -0.03 -18.08
CA ALA A 459 -9.58 -0.79 -17.12
C ALA A 459 -8.73 0.08 -16.18
N MET A 460 -8.45 1.31 -16.58
CA MET A 460 -7.72 2.28 -15.75
C MET A 460 -8.65 3.25 -15.01
N LYS A 461 -9.92 2.87 -14.77
CA LYS A 461 -10.96 3.68 -14.09
C LYS A 461 -10.52 4.21 -12.71
N ALA A 462 -9.61 3.52 -12.03
CA ALA A 462 -9.05 3.96 -10.75
C ALA A 462 -8.06 5.14 -10.90
N TYR A 463 -7.39 5.27 -12.03
CA TYR A 463 -6.30 6.23 -12.25
C TYR A 463 -6.64 7.31 -13.29
N ALA A 464 -7.21 6.91 -14.40
CA ALA A 464 -7.45 7.76 -15.56
C ALA A 464 -8.37 8.97 -15.32
N PRO A 465 -9.35 8.96 -14.38
CA PRO A 465 -10.12 10.16 -14.04
C PRO A 465 -9.26 11.34 -13.56
N PHE A 466 -8.12 11.12 -12.92
CA PHE A 466 -7.21 12.21 -12.52
C PHE A 466 -6.47 12.80 -13.73
N HIS A 467 -6.14 11.96 -14.73
CA HIS A 467 -5.59 12.43 -16.02
C HIS A 467 -6.64 13.18 -16.83
N HIS A 468 -7.90 12.79 -16.70
CA HIS A 468 -9.01 13.51 -17.31
C HIS A 468 -9.16 14.90 -16.67
N LEU A 469 -9.12 15.01 -15.34
CA LEU A 469 -9.11 16.28 -14.62
C LEU A 469 -7.92 17.16 -15.02
N TYR A 470 -6.73 16.57 -15.13
CA TYR A 470 -5.54 17.25 -15.64
C TYR A 470 -5.75 17.78 -17.06
N ALA A 471 -6.33 16.99 -17.96
CA ALA A 471 -6.60 17.42 -19.33
C ALA A 471 -7.56 18.63 -19.38
N VAL A 472 -8.57 18.70 -18.49
CA VAL A 472 -9.43 19.87 -18.34
C VAL A 472 -8.59 21.11 -18.00
N SER A 473 -7.70 21.04 -17.01
CA SER A 473 -6.86 22.19 -16.64
C SER A 473 -5.93 22.63 -17.77
N MET A 474 -5.36 21.65 -18.51
CA MET A 474 -4.45 21.91 -19.63
C MET A 474 -5.13 22.53 -20.84
N ILE A 475 -6.39 22.18 -21.10
CA ILE A 475 -7.18 22.82 -22.17
C ILE A 475 -7.28 24.32 -21.92
N PHE A 476 -7.62 24.75 -20.71
CA PHE A 476 -7.65 26.17 -20.35
C PHE A 476 -6.27 26.82 -20.44
N ALA A 477 -5.23 26.14 -19.94
CA ALA A 477 -3.87 26.68 -19.99
C ALA A 477 -3.40 26.90 -21.43
N ILE A 478 -3.55 25.92 -22.31
CA ILE A 478 -3.12 25.98 -23.72
C ILE A 478 -3.94 27.00 -24.52
N ALA A 479 -5.27 27.05 -24.32
CA ALA A 479 -6.13 28.03 -24.96
C ALA A 479 -5.73 29.47 -24.61
N ASN A 480 -5.22 29.70 -23.42
CA ASN A 480 -4.71 31.00 -22.98
C ASN A 480 -3.17 31.15 -23.14
N LYS A 481 -2.53 30.25 -23.89
CA LYS A 481 -1.10 30.30 -24.23
C LYS A 481 -0.13 30.20 -23.04
N PHE A 482 -0.53 29.50 -21.99
CA PHE A 482 0.33 29.20 -20.85
C PHE A 482 0.84 27.76 -20.94
N SER A 483 2.14 27.57 -20.71
CA SER A 483 2.80 26.26 -20.69
C SER A 483 3.25 25.81 -19.29
N ASP A 484 3.47 26.76 -18.38
CA ASP A 484 4.03 26.55 -17.02
C ASP A 484 3.08 27.03 -15.91
N ARG A 485 1.89 27.47 -16.27
CA ARG A 485 0.88 27.96 -15.34
C ARG A 485 -0.37 27.08 -15.35
N VAL A 486 -1.06 27.11 -14.23
CA VAL A 486 -2.33 26.42 -14.02
C VAL A 486 -3.44 27.42 -13.76
N PRO A 487 -4.63 27.20 -14.31
CA PRO A 487 -5.76 28.09 -14.06
C PRO A 487 -6.36 27.86 -12.67
N ALA A 488 -6.93 28.89 -12.06
CA ALA A 488 -7.74 28.75 -10.84
C ALA A 488 -8.97 27.90 -11.14
N PRO A 489 -9.22 26.80 -10.39
CA PRO A 489 -10.36 25.92 -10.63
C PRO A 489 -11.72 26.64 -10.63
N SER A 490 -11.92 27.59 -9.73
CA SER A 490 -13.16 28.38 -9.63
C SER A 490 -13.41 29.25 -10.87
N ALA A 491 -12.35 29.85 -11.42
CA ALA A 491 -12.46 30.65 -12.63
C ALA A 491 -12.83 29.80 -13.85
N THR A 492 -12.19 28.63 -14.01
CA THR A 492 -12.48 27.69 -15.11
C THR A 492 -13.90 27.14 -15.02
N LEU A 493 -14.33 26.73 -13.82
CA LEU A 493 -15.68 26.21 -13.63
C LEU A 493 -16.74 27.28 -13.91
N LYS A 494 -16.51 28.50 -13.42
CA LYS A 494 -17.41 29.62 -13.69
C LYS A 494 -17.52 29.91 -15.19
N ALA A 495 -16.41 30.00 -15.90
CA ALA A 495 -16.42 30.25 -17.35
C ALA A 495 -17.15 29.13 -18.11
N ALA A 496 -16.93 27.87 -17.74
CA ALA A 496 -17.60 26.70 -18.32
C ALA A 496 -19.11 26.69 -18.03
N GLN A 497 -19.54 27.09 -16.83
CA GLN A 497 -20.95 27.15 -16.44
C GLN A 497 -21.67 28.33 -17.09
N ASP A 498 -21.09 29.54 -17.05
CA ASP A 498 -21.66 30.74 -17.65
C ASP A 498 -21.89 30.56 -19.16
N SER A 499 -21.02 29.80 -19.83
CA SER A 499 -21.14 29.45 -21.27
C SER A 499 -21.97 28.21 -21.54
N GLY A 500 -22.40 27.45 -20.53
CA GLY A 500 -23.07 26.15 -20.68
C GLY A 500 -22.20 25.05 -21.32
N LYS A 501 -20.86 25.15 -21.23
CA LYS A 501 -19.91 24.26 -21.91
C LYS A 501 -19.27 23.18 -21.04
N THR A 502 -19.67 23.05 -19.76
CA THR A 502 -19.04 22.09 -18.82
C THR A 502 -18.99 20.67 -19.39
N ALA A 503 -20.12 20.13 -19.87
CA ALA A 503 -20.18 18.78 -20.44
C ALA A 503 -19.34 18.65 -21.73
N GLN A 504 -19.32 19.70 -22.57
CA GLN A 504 -18.50 19.71 -23.78
C GLN A 504 -17.00 19.69 -23.45
N LEU A 505 -16.55 20.43 -22.45
CA LEU A 505 -15.15 20.47 -22.02
C LEU A 505 -14.71 19.13 -21.42
N VAL A 506 -15.54 18.51 -20.59
CA VAL A 506 -15.29 17.16 -20.07
C VAL A 506 -15.18 16.17 -21.24
N LYS A 507 -16.11 16.20 -22.19
CA LYS A 507 -16.05 15.33 -23.38
C LYS A 507 -14.79 15.55 -24.20
N MET A 508 -14.37 16.80 -24.41
CA MET A 508 -13.15 17.13 -25.12
C MET A 508 -11.90 16.61 -24.41
N ALA A 509 -11.80 16.82 -23.09
CA ALA A 509 -10.69 16.31 -22.30
C ALA A 509 -10.61 14.77 -22.32
N GLY A 510 -11.76 14.08 -22.27
CA GLY A 510 -11.82 12.63 -22.44
C GLY A 510 -11.35 12.15 -23.81
N ARG A 511 -11.67 12.89 -24.87
CA ARG A 511 -11.15 12.59 -26.23
C ARG A 511 -9.64 12.79 -26.32
N CYS A 512 -9.08 13.83 -25.70
CA CYS A 512 -7.63 14.02 -25.63
C CYS A 512 -6.97 12.82 -24.94
N LEU A 513 -7.53 12.34 -23.85
CA LEU A 513 -7.01 11.17 -23.12
C LEU A 513 -7.07 9.90 -23.99
N SER A 514 -8.21 9.63 -24.66
CA SER A 514 -8.35 8.48 -25.57
C SER A 514 -7.36 8.55 -26.74
N SER A 515 -7.18 9.73 -27.34
CA SER A 515 -6.24 9.93 -28.44
C SER A 515 -4.79 9.72 -27.98
N ALA A 516 -4.44 10.20 -26.79
CA ALA A 516 -3.11 10.02 -26.20
C ALA A 516 -2.80 8.53 -25.98
N LEU A 517 -3.75 7.76 -25.45
CA LEU A 517 -3.59 6.32 -25.28
C LEU A 517 -3.39 5.61 -26.63
N LYS A 518 -4.23 5.91 -27.63
CA LYS A 518 -4.11 5.32 -28.97
C LYS A 518 -2.74 5.62 -29.60
N ASN A 519 -2.27 6.85 -29.48
CA ASN A 519 -0.95 7.26 -29.98
C ASN A 519 0.18 6.51 -29.27
N ALA A 520 0.05 6.30 -27.93
CA ALA A 520 1.02 5.56 -27.16
C ALA A 520 1.06 4.07 -27.55
N VAL A 521 -0.10 3.45 -27.76
CA VAL A 521 -0.23 2.07 -28.26
C VAL A 521 0.45 1.93 -29.63
N THR A 522 0.12 2.84 -30.57
CA THR A 522 0.69 2.83 -31.93
C THR A 522 2.22 3.00 -31.90
N ARG A 523 2.72 3.89 -31.06
CA ARG A 523 4.16 4.12 -30.89
C ARG A 523 4.87 2.88 -30.34
N ALA A 524 4.27 2.19 -29.36
CA ALA A 524 4.84 0.96 -28.81
C ALA A 524 4.87 -0.17 -29.85
N ALA A 525 3.79 -0.34 -30.61
CA ALA A 525 3.70 -1.31 -31.69
C ALA A 525 4.77 -1.05 -32.77
N GLY A 526 5.03 0.20 -33.13
CA GLY A 526 6.10 0.57 -34.07
C GLY A 526 7.53 0.34 -33.55
N GLN A 527 7.68 0.03 -32.25
CA GLN A 527 8.96 -0.30 -31.61
C GLN A 527 9.06 -1.78 -31.21
N ASP A 528 8.16 -2.64 -31.66
CA ASP A 528 8.02 -4.04 -31.24
C ASP A 528 7.97 -4.24 -29.71
N LYS A 529 7.38 -3.25 -28.99
CA LYS A 529 7.21 -3.30 -27.55
C LYS A 529 5.79 -3.65 -27.16
N ILE A 530 5.63 -4.48 -26.14
CA ILE A 530 4.33 -4.73 -25.52
C ILE A 530 3.92 -3.47 -24.76
N PHE A 531 2.77 -2.89 -25.13
CA PHE A 531 2.24 -1.72 -24.43
C PHE A 531 1.42 -2.15 -23.21
N ASN A 532 1.72 -1.55 -22.07
CA ASN A 532 0.95 -1.74 -20.85
C ASN A 532 0.26 -0.41 -20.47
N PRO A 533 -1.09 -0.34 -20.56
CA PRO A 533 -1.85 0.86 -20.21
C PRO A 533 -1.66 1.31 -18.75
N ALA A 534 -1.58 0.39 -17.80
CA ALA A 534 -1.42 0.71 -16.38
C ALA A 534 -0.04 1.36 -16.09
N ASN A 535 1.02 0.90 -16.76
CA ASN A 535 2.34 1.52 -16.63
C ASN A 535 2.37 2.89 -17.34
N TRP A 536 1.68 3.01 -18.48
CA TRP A 536 1.60 4.29 -19.18
C TRP A 536 0.92 5.36 -18.33
N VAL A 537 -0.23 5.08 -17.73
CA VAL A 537 -0.97 6.04 -16.89
C VAL A 537 -0.18 6.48 -15.65
N LYS A 538 0.68 5.63 -15.11
CA LYS A 538 1.56 5.94 -13.98
C LYS A 538 2.85 6.66 -14.38
N SER A 539 3.17 6.74 -15.64
CA SER A 539 4.42 7.34 -16.15
C SER A 539 4.28 8.84 -16.44
N LYS A 540 5.40 9.57 -16.40
CA LYS A 540 5.46 10.97 -16.90
C LYS A 540 5.16 11.07 -18.40
N GLN A 541 5.32 9.99 -19.15
CA GLN A 541 5.05 9.97 -20.59
C GLN A 541 3.57 10.21 -20.90
N SER A 542 2.64 9.71 -20.05
CA SER A 542 1.21 9.96 -20.23
C SER A 542 0.87 11.45 -20.23
N LEU A 543 1.55 12.27 -19.44
CA LEU A 543 1.34 13.71 -19.36
C LEU A 543 1.73 14.39 -20.67
N ALA A 544 2.91 14.05 -21.20
CA ALA A 544 3.39 14.56 -22.48
C ALA A 544 2.47 14.14 -23.62
N ASP A 545 2.05 12.88 -23.62
CA ASP A 545 1.15 12.33 -24.66
C ASP A 545 -0.22 13.04 -24.63
N ILE A 546 -0.82 13.26 -23.45
CA ILE A 546 -2.09 13.97 -23.30
C ILE A 546 -1.95 15.44 -23.74
N THR A 547 -0.92 16.13 -23.27
CA THR A 547 -0.67 17.53 -23.62
C THR A 547 -0.53 17.71 -25.14
N ALA A 548 0.17 16.78 -25.79
CA ALA A 548 0.38 16.82 -27.23
C ALA A 548 -0.93 16.65 -28.07
N THR A 549 -2.00 16.12 -27.49
CA THR A 549 -3.29 15.94 -28.19
C THR A 549 -4.21 17.16 -28.09
N ILE A 550 -3.95 18.11 -27.19
CA ILE A 550 -4.88 19.21 -26.89
C ILE A 550 -4.95 20.21 -28.05
N SER A 551 -3.81 20.75 -28.51
CA SER A 551 -3.81 21.69 -29.65
C SER A 551 -4.42 21.07 -30.90
N PRO A 552 -4.02 19.86 -31.34
CA PRO A 552 -4.68 19.22 -32.50
C PRO A 552 -6.19 19.00 -32.30
N THR A 553 -6.65 18.77 -31.07
CA THR A 553 -8.08 18.65 -30.78
C THR A 553 -8.79 19.99 -30.93
N LEU A 554 -8.22 21.10 -30.47
CA LEU A 554 -8.74 22.45 -30.64
C LEU A 554 -8.75 22.83 -32.12
N ASP A 555 -7.66 22.60 -32.86
CA ASP A 555 -7.54 22.89 -34.29
C ASP A 555 -8.58 22.11 -35.13
N ALA A 556 -8.90 20.86 -34.70
CA ALA A 556 -9.95 20.08 -35.37
C ALA A 556 -11.34 20.72 -35.24
N TYR A 557 -11.65 21.39 -34.13
CA TYR A 557 -12.90 22.15 -33.97
C TYR A 557 -12.91 23.37 -34.93
N GLU A 558 -11.79 24.07 -35.08
CA GLU A 558 -11.67 25.20 -36.02
C GLU A 558 -11.88 24.75 -37.48
N ALA A 559 -11.28 23.61 -37.84
CA ALA A 559 -11.38 23.06 -39.21
C ALA A 559 -12.80 22.59 -39.57
N VAL A 560 -13.62 22.19 -38.57
CA VAL A 560 -15.00 21.71 -38.80
C VAL A 560 -15.99 22.86 -38.85
N ASP A 561 -15.93 23.78 -37.89
CA ASP A 561 -16.85 24.94 -37.81
C ASP A 561 -16.19 26.06 -36.99
N LYS A 562 -15.80 27.10 -37.67
CA LYS A 562 -15.14 28.25 -37.07
C LYS A 562 -16.02 28.98 -36.04
N THR A 563 -17.34 29.06 -36.27
CA THR A 563 -18.26 29.70 -35.34
C THR A 563 -18.32 28.93 -34.00
N VAL A 564 -18.38 27.59 -34.09
CA VAL A 564 -18.35 26.72 -32.90
C VAL A 564 -17.01 26.83 -32.20
N TYR A 565 -15.91 26.91 -32.96
CA TYR A 565 -14.56 27.10 -32.40
C TYR A 565 -14.44 28.44 -31.67
N ASP A 566 -14.84 29.56 -32.29
CA ASP A 566 -14.76 30.90 -31.70
C ASP A 566 -15.58 30.96 -30.39
N ALA A 567 -16.79 30.40 -30.37
CA ALA A 567 -17.61 30.29 -29.16
C ALA A 567 -17.00 29.39 -28.09
N LEU A 568 -16.27 28.34 -28.46
CA LEU A 568 -15.51 27.51 -27.55
C LEU A 568 -14.32 28.27 -26.95
N MET A 569 -13.55 28.96 -27.79
CA MET A 569 -12.39 29.74 -27.35
C MET A 569 -12.78 30.90 -26.43
N GLU A 570 -13.92 31.56 -26.71
CA GLU A 570 -14.49 32.57 -25.83
C GLU A 570 -14.81 31.97 -24.44
N SER A 571 -15.38 30.77 -24.37
CA SER A 571 -15.70 30.07 -23.14
C SER A 571 -14.46 29.59 -22.36
N LEU A 572 -13.32 29.47 -23.01
CA LEU A 572 -12.03 29.10 -22.40
C LEU A 572 -11.21 30.33 -21.97
N ASN A 573 -11.57 31.52 -22.43
CA ASN A 573 -10.84 32.74 -22.13
C ASN A 573 -11.12 33.17 -20.67
N ILE A 574 -10.08 33.15 -19.83
CA ILE A 574 -10.11 33.63 -18.44
C ILE A 574 -8.97 34.63 -18.23
N ALA A 575 -9.19 35.61 -17.35
CA ALA A 575 -8.22 36.68 -17.16
C ALA A 575 -6.87 36.13 -16.63
N PRO A 576 -5.73 36.71 -17.07
CA PRO A 576 -4.38 36.22 -16.73
C PRO A 576 -4.09 36.14 -15.21
N GLU A 577 -4.73 36.96 -14.41
CA GLU A 577 -4.61 36.94 -12.95
C GLU A 577 -5.15 35.67 -12.30
N PHE A 578 -5.94 34.86 -13.00
CA PHE A 578 -6.41 33.56 -12.56
C PHE A 578 -5.44 32.42 -12.92
N PHE A 579 -4.26 32.71 -13.47
CA PHE A 579 -3.21 31.74 -13.72
C PHE A 579 -2.06 31.92 -12.76
N GLU A 580 -1.62 30.83 -12.16
CA GLU A 580 -0.48 30.78 -11.27
C GLU A 580 0.54 29.74 -11.71
N TYR A 581 1.77 29.85 -11.25
CA TYR A 581 2.79 28.84 -11.54
C TYR A 581 2.40 27.49 -10.93
N ARG A 582 2.63 26.41 -11.70
CA ARG A 582 2.40 25.05 -11.20
C ARG A 582 3.25 24.78 -9.94
N LEU A 583 2.70 24.04 -8.99
CA LEU A 583 3.45 23.57 -7.84
C LEU A 583 4.46 22.52 -8.29
N GLN A 584 5.73 22.75 -8.02
CA GLN A 584 6.80 21.81 -8.35
C GLN A 584 6.80 20.71 -7.28
N ALA A 585 6.27 19.55 -7.63
CA ALA A 585 6.41 18.30 -6.89
C ALA A 585 7.61 17.58 -7.50
N ASP A 586 8.70 17.49 -6.76
CA ASP A 586 9.94 16.84 -7.20
C ASP A 586 9.75 15.34 -7.42
#